data_f6c3e4768ffaa82ca471cdfb37bf9a82
#
_entry.id   f6c3e4768ffaa82ca471cdfb37bf9a82
#
_cell.length_a   1.000
_cell.length_b   1.000
_cell.length_c   1.000
_cell.angle_alpha   90.00
_cell.angle_beta   90.00
_cell.angle_gamma   90.00
#
_symmetry.space_group_name_H-M   'P 1'
#
loop_
_entity.id
_entity.type
_entity.pdbx_description
1 polymer ?
#
loop_
_entity_poly.entity_id
_entity_poly.type
_entity_poly.pdbx_seq_one_letter_code
_entity_poly.pdbx_strand_id
1 'polypeptide(L)'
;MPMTNQISRDELRGAIADKLSAHFGVTAENATDEQVFQAAAIVIREILSRLHTFDSRTAPEREVHYLSMEFLMGRSLMKDAFNLGIGDALIGALEDLGRSAADIFETEPDAGLGNGGLGRLAACYMDSLATEGIPATGYSLCYELGIFRQRIVDGRQTEVADNWRTAASSWLCLLYTSPSPRDRTRS
;
A
#
# COMPACT_ATOMS: atom_id res chain seq x y z
N MET A 1 17.93 -16.53 -1.79
CA MET A 1 17.80 -15.07 -1.70
C MET A 1 18.13 -14.49 -3.06
N PRO A 2 17.18 -13.99 -3.83
CA PRO A 2 17.46 -13.34 -5.09
C PRO A 2 18.01 -11.94 -4.83
N MET A 3 18.96 -11.55 -5.63
CA MET A 3 19.68 -10.30 -5.63
C MET A 3 18.71 -9.11 -5.69
N THR A 4 18.39 -8.54 -4.53
CA THR A 4 17.96 -7.15 -4.46
C THR A 4 19.21 -6.35 -4.85
N ASN A 5 19.29 -5.90 -6.08
CA ASN A 5 20.13 -4.78 -6.41
C ASN A 5 19.77 -3.73 -5.38
N GLN A 6 20.69 -3.40 -4.48
CA GLN A 6 20.42 -2.45 -3.40
C GLN A 6 20.09 -1.12 -4.08
N ILE A 7 18.79 -0.82 -4.16
CA ILE A 7 18.33 0.46 -4.68
C ILE A 7 18.89 1.53 -3.74
N SER A 8 19.69 2.41 -4.29
CA SER A 8 20.38 3.42 -3.51
C SER A 8 19.43 4.55 -3.06
N ARG A 9 19.83 5.27 -2.01
CA ARG A 9 19.16 6.46 -1.53
C ARG A 9 18.93 7.47 -2.64
N ASP A 10 19.94 7.73 -3.49
CA ASP A 10 19.85 8.68 -4.59
C ASP A 10 18.88 8.25 -5.68
N GLU A 11 18.84 6.95 -6.00
CA GLU A 11 17.86 6.40 -6.95
C GLU A 11 16.43 6.55 -6.44
N LEU A 12 16.18 6.27 -5.15
CA LEU A 12 14.85 6.46 -4.55
C LEU A 12 14.44 7.93 -4.54
N ARG A 13 15.36 8.82 -4.15
CA ARG A 13 15.13 10.27 -4.18
C ARG A 13 14.75 10.75 -5.58
N GLY A 14 15.53 10.36 -6.59
CA GLY A 14 15.26 10.70 -8.00
C GLY A 14 13.92 10.16 -8.46
N ALA A 15 13.61 8.88 -8.18
CA ALA A 15 12.36 8.27 -8.56
C ALA A 15 11.14 8.96 -7.91
N ILE A 16 11.22 9.33 -6.63
CA ILE A 16 10.15 10.06 -5.93
C ILE A 16 9.96 11.45 -6.55
N ALA A 17 11.06 12.18 -6.82
CA ALA A 17 10.99 13.50 -7.45
C ALA A 17 10.38 13.44 -8.86
N ASP A 18 10.72 12.42 -9.65
CA ASP A 18 10.13 12.18 -10.96
C ASP A 18 8.62 11.91 -10.86
N LYS A 19 8.17 11.14 -9.85
CA LYS A 19 6.73 10.90 -9.63
C LYS A 19 6.01 12.17 -9.20
N LEU A 20 6.61 12.99 -8.35
CA LEU A 20 6.02 14.28 -7.98
C LEU A 20 5.82 15.18 -9.20
N SER A 21 6.82 15.26 -10.07
CA SER A 21 6.71 16.02 -11.30
C SER A 21 5.67 15.43 -12.27
N ALA A 22 5.72 14.11 -12.51
CA ALA A 22 4.91 13.46 -13.54
C ALA A 22 3.42 13.35 -13.16
N HIS A 23 3.12 13.07 -11.87
CA HIS A 23 1.74 12.84 -11.43
C HIS A 23 1.07 14.08 -10.85
N PHE A 24 1.84 15.00 -10.27
CA PHE A 24 1.29 16.16 -9.55
C PHE A 24 1.72 17.49 -10.15
N GLY A 25 2.71 17.51 -11.06
CA GLY A 25 3.22 18.74 -11.66
C GLY A 25 3.93 19.65 -10.66
N VAL A 26 4.49 19.11 -9.57
CA VAL A 26 5.14 19.87 -8.50
C VAL A 26 6.57 19.39 -8.29
N THR A 27 7.40 20.29 -7.73
CA THR A 27 8.73 19.94 -7.23
C THR A 27 8.64 19.44 -5.78
N ALA A 28 9.66 18.74 -5.29
CA ALA A 28 9.71 18.26 -3.91
C ALA A 28 9.51 19.38 -2.87
N GLU A 29 10.03 20.58 -3.16
CA GLU A 29 9.92 21.75 -2.28
C GLU A 29 8.48 22.26 -2.12
N ASN A 30 7.69 22.18 -3.21
CA ASN A 30 6.31 22.68 -3.26
C ASN A 30 5.25 21.58 -3.04
N ALA A 31 5.67 20.33 -2.92
CA ALA A 31 4.77 19.21 -2.69
C ALA A 31 4.19 19.22 -1.27
N THR A 32 2.95 18.75 -1.12
CA THR A 32 2.39 18.44 0.20
C THR A 32 2.89 17.08 0.69
N ASP A 33 2.81 16.82 2.00
CA ASP A 33 3.22 15.52 2.56
C ASP A 33 2.39 14.37 1.98
N GLU A 34 1.11 14.60 1.68
CA GLU A 34 0.25 13.63 1.01
C GLU A 34 0.76 13.30 -0.41
N GLN A 35 1.17 14.30 -1.18
CA GLN A 35 1.75 14.09 -2.51
C GLN A 35 3.07 13.33 -2.44
N VAL A 36 3.93 13.65 -1.45
CA VAL A 36 5.20 12.93 -1.23
C VAL A 36 4.93 11.49 -0.82
N PHE A 37 3.99 11.24 0.09
CA PHE A 37 3.55 9.89 0.44
C PHE A 37 3.08 9.11 -0.79
N GLN A 38 2.19 9.69 -1.60
CA GLN A 38 1.65 9.03 -2.78
C GLN A 38 2.75 8.73 -3.81
N ALA A 39 3.68 9.65 -4.03
CA ALA A 39 4.83 9.45 -4.92
C ALA A 39 5.74 8.31 -4.43
N ALA A 40 6.07 8.28 -3.13
CA ALA A 40 6.84 7.21 -2.51
C ALA A 40 6.14 5.86 -2.61
N ALA A 41 4.84 5.81 -2.32
CA ALA A 41 4.01 4.60 -2.43
C ALA A 41 3.97 4.05 -3.87
N ILE A 42 3.87 4.92 -4.88
CA ILE A 42 3.94 4.52 -6.29
C ILE A 42 5.30 3.90 -6.62
N VAL A 43 6.40 4.50 -6.16
CA VAL A 43 7.76 3.96 -6.39
C VAL A 43 7.91 2.57 -5.75
N ILE A 44 7.52 2.41 -4.49
CA ILE A 44 7.57 1.10 -3.80
C ILE A 44 6.71 0.07 -4.52
N ARG A 45 5.48 0.42 -4.91
CA ARG A 45 4.60 -0.47 -5.67
C ARG A 45 5.20 -0.89 -7.02
N GLU A 46 5.87 0.00 -7.73
CA GLU A 46 6.56 -0.33 -8.99
C GLU A 46 7.69 -1.33 -8.76
N ILE A 47 8.46 -1.19 -7.67
CA ILE A 47 9.50 -2.14 -7.28
C ILE A 47 8.88 -3.50 -7.01
N LEU A 48 7.83 -3.57 -6.19
CA LEU A 48 7.10 -4.79 -5.88
C LEU A 48 6.52 -5.46 -7.15
N SER A 49 5.94 -4.66 -8.06
CA SER A 49 5.38 -5.16 -9.31
C SER A 49 6.43 -5.81 -10.22
N ARG A 50 7.62 -5.24 -10.27
CA ARG A 50 8.75 -5.82 -11.03
C ARG A 50 9.19 -7.15 -10.44
N LEU A 51 9.29 -7.25 -9.12
CA LEU A 51 9.64 -8.49 -8.43
C LEU A 51 8.56 -9.55 -8.66
N HIS A 52 7.29 -9.21 -8.51
CA HIS A 52 6.17 -10.12 -8.75
C HIS A 52 6.15 -10.65 -10.20
N THR A 53 6.38 -9.79 -11.19
CA THR A 53 6.44 -10.19 -12.60
C THR A 53 7.62 -11.15 -12.87
N PHE A 54 8.71 -11.01 -12.13
CA PHE A 54 9.85 -11.89 -12.23
C PHE A 54 9.57 -13.27 -11.65
N ASP A 55 8.93 -13.33 -10.48
CA ASP A 55 8.60 -14.59 -9.78
C ASP A 55 7.43 -15.36 -10.41
N SER A 56 6.49 -14.68 -11.04
CA SER A 56 5.30 -15.29 -11.62
C SER A 56 5.56 -16.12 -12.90
N ARG A 57 6.81 -16.24 -13.33
CA ARG A 57 7.20 -17.06 -14.49
C ARG A 57 7.01 -18.57 -14.28
N THR A 58 6.90 -18.99 -13.04
CA THR A 58 6.66 -20.39 -12.69
C THR A 58 5.40 -20.44 -11.84
N ALA A 59 4.30 -20.95 -12.38
CA ALA A 59 3.08 -21.13 -11.60
C ALA A 59 3.36 -22.12 -10.46
N PRO A 60 2.99 -21.79 -9.21
CA PRO A 60 3.19 -22.69 -8.09
C PRO A 60 2.31 -23.94 -8.27
N GLU A 61 2.82 -25.13 -7.88
CA GLU A 61 2.03 -26.36 -7.91
C GLU A 61 0.82 -26.30 -6.95
N ARG A 62 0.94 -25.53 -5.88
CA ARG A 62 -0.10 -25.31 -4.87
C ARG A 62 -0.07 -23.87 -4.42
N GLU A 63 -1.26 -23.31 -4.23
CA GLU A 63 -1.47 -21.96 -3.71
C GLU A 63 -2.53 -21.98 -2.61
N VAL A 64 -2.37 -21.16 -1.58
CA VAL A 64 -3.36 -20.98 -0.51
C VAL A 64 -4.28 -19.82 -0.88
N HIS A 65 -5.57 -20.07 -0.93
CA HIS A 65 -6.61 -19.06 -1.08
C HIS A 65 -7.28 -18.82 0.27
N TYR A 66 -6.98 -17.66 0.89
CA TYR A 66 -7.50 -17.30 2.20
C TYR A 66 -8.67 -16.34 2.06
N LEU A 67 -9.87 -16.82 2.40
CA LEU A 67 -11.09 -16.03 2.34
C LEU A 67 -11.40 -15.49 3.74
N SER A 68 -11.50 -14.17 3.87
CA SER A 68 -11.93 -13.50 5.09
C SER A 68 -12.80 -12.29 4.76
N MET A 69 -13.74 -11.97 5.63
CA MET A 69 -14.52 -10.74 5.50
C MET A 69 -13.69 -9.50 5.82
N GLU A 70 -12.58 -9.67 6.54
CA GLU A 70 -11.74 -8.58 7.01
C GLU A 70 -10.26 -8.93 6.88
N PHE A 71 -9.45 -7.93 6.53
CA PHE A 71 -7.99 -7.94 6.63
C PHE A 71 -7.49 -6.63 7.24
N LEU A 72 -7.14 -6.65 8.52
CA LEU A 72 -6.58 -5.48 9.21
C LEU A 72 -5.06 -5.44 8.98
N MET A 73 -4.66 -4.98 7.80
CA MET A 73 -3.27 -5.00 7.36
C MET A 73 -2.40 -3.90 7.99
N GLY A 74 -3.01 -2.79 8.39
CA GLY A 74 -2.29 -1.59 8.80
C GLY A 74 -1.70 -0.82 7.61
N ARG A 75 -0.68 -0.02 7.87
CA ARG A 75 0.04 0.80 6.89
C ARG A 75 1.05 -0.03 6.11
N SER A 76 1.23 0.28 4.83
CA SER A 76 2.03 -0.53 3.90
C SER A 76 3.39 0.08 3.57
N LEU A 77 3.53 1.39 3.44
CA LEU A 77 4.74 2.03 2.92
C LEU A 77 6.00 1.63 3.69
N MET A 78 6.01 1.83 5.00
CA MET A 78 7.16 1.50 5.84
C MET A 78 7.39 -0.01 5.91
N LYS A 79 6.32 -0.81 6.04
CA LYS A 79 6.39 -2.27 6.09
C LYS A 79 7.00 -2.84 4.81
N ASP A 80 6.52 -2.38 3.66
CA ASP A 80 6.98 -2.88 2.36
C ASP A 80 8.43 -2.44 2.08
N ALA A 81 8.80 -1.20 2.42
CA ALA A 81 10.19 -0.75 2.32
C ALA A 81 11.13 -1.56 3.23
N PHE A 82 10.70 -1.90 4.46
CA PHE A 82 11.46 -2.75 5.36
C PHE A 82 11.63 -4.17 4.81
N ASN A 83 10.55 -4.78 4.32
CA ASN A 83 10.59 -6.13 3.74
C ASN A 83 11.47 -6.20 2.47
N LEU A 84 11.54 -5.12 1.72
CA LEU A 84 12.44 -4.98 0.56
C LEU A 84 13.91 -4.72 0.97
N GLY A 85 14.18 -4.46 2.25
CA GLY A 85 15.52 -4.12 2.73
C GLY A 85 16.01 -2.72 2.32
N ILE A 86 15.10 -1.83 1.96
CA ILE A 86 15.40 -0.45 1.51
C ILE A 86 14.85 0.62 2.46
N GLY A 87 14.43 0.23 3.67
CA GLY A 87 13.83 1.15 4.65
C GLY A 87 14.71 2.35 4.97
N ASP A 88 15.99 2.12 5.31
CA ASP A 88 16.94 3.20 5.62
C ASP A 88 17.21 4.09 4.40
N ALA A 89 17.28 3.50 3.21
CA ALA A 89 17.45 4.25 1.97
C ALA A 89 16.24 5.14 1.67
N LEU A 90 15.01 4.64 1.94
CA LEU A 90 13.78 5.43 1.78
C LEU A 90 13.74 6.59 2.78
N ILE A 91 14.03 6.33 4.06
CA ILE A 91 14.09 7.37 5.09
C ILE A 91 15.07 8.47 4.65
N GLY A 92 16.29 8.09 4.29
CA GLY A 92 17.29 9.04 3.84
C GLY A 92 16.88 9.81 2.57
N ALA A 93 16.21 9.16 1.62
CA ALA A 93 15.72 9.81 0.41
C ALA A 93 14.64 10.87 0.72
N LEU A 94 13.73 10.59 1.68
CA LEU A 94 12.72 11.55 2.13
C LEU A 94 13.36 12.75 2.86
N GLU A 95 14.38 12.51 3.70
CA GLU A 95 15.13 13.56 4.36
C GLU A 95 15.88 14.46 3.37
N ASP A 96 16.47 13.89 2.31
CA ASP A 96 17.13 14.63 1.23
C ASP A 96 16.15 15.48 0.41
N LEU A 97 14.88 15.11 0.37
CA LEU A 97 13.81 15.92 -0.19
C LEU A 97 13.30 17.00 0.78
N GLY A 98 13.93 17.13 1.96
CA GLY A 98 13.58 18.10 2.98
C GLY A 98 12.32 17.72 3.78
N ARG A 99 11.98 16.44 3.86
CA ARG A 99 10.77 15.94 4.55
C ARG A 99 11.12 15.06 5.74
N SER A 100 10.32 15.15 6.78
CA SER A 100 10.38 14.20 7.89
C SER A 100 9.79 12.86 7.45
N ALA A 101 10.60 11.79 7.45
CA ALA A 101 10.12 10.47 7.10
C ALA A 101 8.97 10.00 8.02
N ALA A 102 9.04 10.36 9.32
CA ALA A 102 7.99 10.03 10.28
C ALA A 102 6.66 10.68 9.90
N ASP A 103 6.67 11.97 9.51
CA ASP A 103 5.44 12.68 9.14
C ASP A 103 4.86 12.11 7.84
N ILE A 104 5.71 11.73 6.88
CA ILE A 104 5.26 11.07 5.65
C ILE A 104 4.61 9.72 5.96
N PHE A 105 5.19 8.89 6.84
CA PHE A 105 4.59 7.61 7.22
C PHE A 105 3.29 7.79 7.99
N GLU A 106 3.14 8.87 8.80
CA GLU A 106 1.89 9.17 9.51
C GLU A 106 0.77 9.64 8.56
N THR A 107 1.13 10.13 7.37
CA THR A 107 0.15 10.55 6.34
C THR A 107 -0.62 9.35 5.75
N GLU A 108 -0.05 8.14 5.79
CA GLU A 108 -0.70 6.94 5.28
C GLU A 108 -1.89 6.54 6.15
N PRO A 109 -3.12 6.49 5.61
CA PRO A 109 -4.26 5.96 6.35
C PRO A 109 -4.19 4.44 6.44
N ASP A 110 -4.73 3.87 7.50
CA ASP A 110 -4.98 2.43 7.55
C ASP A 110 -6.00 2.04 6.47
N ALA A 111 -5.75 0.91 5.81
CA ALA A 111 -6.71 0.37 4.88
C ALA A 111 -8.00 -0.02 5.62
N GLY A 112 -9.13 0.54 5.23
CA GLY A 112 -10.45 0.29 5.84
C GLY A 112 -11.03 -1.09 5.50
N LEU A 113 -10.19 -2.12 5.50
CA LEU A 113 -10.54 -3.50 5.14
C LEU A 113 -10.74 -4.41 6.36
N GLY A 114 -10.55 -3.91 7.55
CA GLY A 114 -10.70 -4.68 8.78
C GLY A 114 -10.78 -3.79 10.00
N ASN A 115 -11.23 -4.36 11.12
CA ASN A 115 -11.56 -3.62 12.32
C ASN A 115 -11.08 -4.28 13.62
N GLY A 116 -11.09 -5.58 13.69
CA GLY A 116 -10.85 -6.29 14.95
C GLY A 116 -10.02 -7.56 14.82
N GLY A 117 -10.23 -8.48 15.75
CA GLY A 117 -9.47 -9.72 15.87
C GLY A 117 -9.53 -10.61 14.65
N LEU A 118 -10.71 -10.70 13.98
CA LEU A 118 -10.86 -11.46 12.74
C LEU A 118 -9.94 -10.94 11.65
N GLY A 119 -9.96 -9.63 11.40
CA GLY A 119 -9.14 -8.99 10.39
C GLY A 119 -7.65 -9.04 10.73
N ARG A 120 -7.29 -8.89 12.00
CA ARG A 120 -5.88 -8.99 12.43
C ARG A 120 -5.35 -10.41 12.32
N LEU A 121 -6.16 -11.42 12.64
CA LEU A 121 -5.79 -12.82 12.46
C LEU A 121 -5.50 -13.13 11.00
N ALA A 122 -6.38 -12.70 10.10
CA ALA A 122 -6.19 -12.86 8.65
C ALA A 122 -4.89 -12.19 8.16
N ALA A 123 -4.61 -10.97 8.61
CA ALA A 123 -3.38 -10.26 8.28
C ALA A 123 -2.14 -11.01 8.79
N CYS A 124 -2.15 -11.53 10.02
CA CYS A 124 -1.05 -12.32 10.56
C CYS A 124 -0.82 -13.62 9.78
N TYR A 125 -1.88 -14.28 9.34
CA TYR A 125 -1.73 -15.47 8.49
C TYR A 125 -1.09 -15.14 7.15
N MET A 126 -1.47 -14.04 6.50
CA MET A 126 -0.84 -13.63 5.24
C MET A 126 0.65 -13.32 5.43
N ASP A 127 1.01 -12.62 6.51
CA ASP A 127 2.41 -12.33 6.84
C ASP A 127 3.21 -13.62 7.12
N SER A 128 2.60 -14.60 7.82
CA SER A 128 3.23 -15.88 8.09
C SER A 128 3.43 -16.71 6.82
N LEU A 129 2.42 -16.78 5.95
CA LEU A 129 2.51 -17.47 4.67
C LEU A 129 3.62 -16.88 3.79
N ALA A 130 3.73 -15.55 3.76
CA ALA A 130 4.80 -14.85 3.04
C ALA A 130 6.19 -15.18 3.64
N THR A 131 6.30 -15.21 4.97
CA THR A 131 7.55 -15.54 5.67
C THR A 131 8.01 -16.97 5.38
N GLU A 132 7.08 -17.91 5.33
CA GLU A 132 7.33 -19.32 5.01
C GLU A 132 7.52 -19.57 3.51
N GLY A 133 7.39 -18.51 2.66
CA GLY A 133 7.51 -18.64 1.21
C GLY A 133 6.38 -19.44 0.56
N ILE A 134 5.22 -19.51 1.20
CA ILE A 134 4.05 -20.22 0.69
C ILE A 134 3.24 -19.26 -0.20
N PRO A 135 3.05 -19.56 -1.49
CA PRO A 135 2.20 -18.75 -2.36
C PRO A 135 0.78 -18.67 -1.84
N ALA A 136 0.28 -17.45 -1.65
CA ALA A 136 -1.04 -17.24 -1.10
C ALA A 136 -1.72 -15.99 -1.66
N THR A 137 -3.04 -16.07 -1.81
CA THR A 137 -3.90 -14.93 -2.17
C THR A 137 -5.02 -14.78 -1.16
N GLY A 138 -5.13 -13.57 -0.59
CA GLY A 138 -6.24 -13.20 0.30
C GLY A 138 -7.41 -12.61 -0.50
N TYR A 139 -8.63 -13.04 -0.18
CA TYR A 139 -9.88 -12.55 -0.79
C TYR A 139 -10.76 -11.93 0.28
N SER A 140 -11.25 -10.72 0.04
CA SER A 140 -12.12 -9.99 0.96
C SER A 140 -13.13 -9.12 0.24
N LEU A 141 -13.99 -8.48 1.03
CA LEU A 141 -14.86 -7.42 0.56
C LEU A 141 -14.07 -6.12 0.45
N CYS A 142 -14.25 -5.41 -0.66
CA CYS A 142 -13.70 -4.06 -0.80
C CYS A 142 -14.69 -3.06 -0.21
N TYR A 143 -14.58 -2.77 1.09
CA TYR A 143 -15.44 -1.80 1.75
C TYR A 143 -15.21 -0.41 1.18
N GLU A 144 -16.29 0.29 0.85
CA GLU A 144 -16.21 1.66 0.32
C GLU A 144 -15.75 2.65 1.37
N LEU A 145 -16.24 2.49 2.60
CA LEU A 145 -15.87 3.28 3.77
C LEU A 145 -15.28 2.35 4.81
N GLY A 146 -14.31 2.86 5.57
CA GLY A 146 -13.90 2.25 6.84
C GLY A 146 -15.04 2.31 7.85
N ILE A 147 -14.81 1.81 9.08
CA ILE A 147 -15.86 1.82 10.10
C ILE A 147 -16.28 3.23 10.43
N PHE A 148 -15.36 4.06 10.91
CA PHE A 148 -15.51 5.51 11.09
C PHE A 148 -14.18 6.12 11.56
N ARG A 149 -14.04 7.42 11.39
CA ARG A 149 -12.99 8.21 12.04
C ARG A 149 -13.56 8.94 13.24
N GLN A 150 -12.79 8.97 14.32
CA GLN A 150 -13.12 9.76 15.51
C GLN A 150 -12.53 11.16 15.39
N ARG A 151 -13.31 12.17 15.69
CA ARG A 151 -12.88 13.56 15.84
C ARG A 151 -13.36 14.14 17.15
N ILE A 152 -12.61 15.10 17.68
CA ILE A 152 -13.06 15.91 18.82
C ILE A 152 -13.58 17.22 18.25
N VAL A 153 -14.86 17.47 18.44
CA VAL A 153 -15.54 18.71 18.06
C VAL A 153 -16.19 19.29 19.33
N ASP A 154 -15.86 20.50 19.66
CA ASP A 154 -16.35 21.20 20.88
C ASP A 154 -16.16 20.37 22.17
N GLY A 155 -15.00 19.71 22.29
CA GLY A 155 -14.65 18.86 23.43
C GLY A 155 -15.42 17.53 23.51
N ARG A 156 -16.17 17.16 22.47
CA ARG A 156 -16.92 15.90 22.38
C ARG A 156 -16.42 15.04 21.24
N GLN A 157 -16.43 13.74 21.47
CA GLN A 157 -16.14 12.77 20.42
C GLN A 157 -17.27 12.78 19.40
N THR A 158 -16.89 12.86 18.12
CA THR A 158 -17.81 12.83 16.98
C THR A 158 -17.28 11.82 15.96
N GLU A 159 -18.16 11.03 15.40
CA GLU A 159 -17.86 10.06 14.35
C GLU A 159 -18.06 10.69 12.98
N VAL A 160 -17.10 10.44 12.07
CA VAL A 160 -17.17 10.91 10.68
C VAL A 160 -16.83 9.76 9.74
N ALA A 161 -17.28 9.85 8.48
CA ALA A 161 -17.00 8.83 7.47
C ALA A 161 -15.50 8.67 7.25
N ASP A 162 -15.03 7.43 7.17
CA ASP A 162 -13.65 7.09 6.87
C ASP A 162 -13.47 6.79 5.37
N ASN A 163 -13.15 7.82 4.61
CA ASN A 163 -12.90 7.74 3.16
C ASN A 163 -11.45 7.28 2.87
N TRP A 164 -11.05 6.14 3.38
CA TRP A 164 -9.69 5.61 3.28
C TRP A 164 -9.21 5.38 1.85
N ARG A 165 -10.12 5.05 0.90
CA ARG A 165 -9.77 4.66 -0.48
C ARG A 165 -9.08 5.78 -1.27
N THR A 166 -9.42 7.03 -1.02
CA THR A 166 -8.83 8.17 -1.75
C THR A 166 -7.33 8.27 -1.49
N ALA A 167 -6.92 8.24 -0.23
CA ALA A 167 -5.50 8.31 0.13
C ALA A 167 -4.76 6.99 -0.09
N ALA A 168 -5.46 5.84 0.02
CA ALA A 168 -4.89 4.52 -0.27
C ALA A 168 -4.85 4.18 -1.77
N SER A 169 -5.27 5.08 -2.66
CA SER A 169 -5.34 4.83 -4.11
C SER A 169 -4.01 4.39 -4.72
N SER A 170 -2.89 4.80 -4.15
CA SER A 170 -1.55 4.41 -4.59
C SER A 170 -1.28 2.91 -4.47
N TRP A 171 -1.96 2.21 -3.54
CA TRP A 171 -1.84 0.76 -3.33
C TRP A 171 -2.87 -0.04 -4.12
N LEU A 172 -3.94 0.59 -4.59
CA LEU A 172 -5.01 -0.08 -5.30
C LEU A 172 -4.66 -0.23 -6.79
N CYS A 173 -4.88 -1.44 -7.31
CA CYS A 173 -4.80 -1.71 -8.74
C CYS A 173 -6.16 -2.17 -9.21
N LEU A 174 -6.73 -1.47 -10.20
CA LEU A 174 -7.98 -1.88 -10.83
C LEU A 174 -7.66 -2.93 -11.90
N LEU A 175 -7.98 -4.19 -11.63
CA LEU A 175 -7.96 -5.24 -12.64
C LEU A 175 -9.29 -5.20 -13.39
N TYR A 176 -9.26 -4.80 -14.66
CA TYR A 176 -10.38 -5.01 -15.56
C TYR A 176 -10.43 -6.49 -15.92
N THR A 177 -11.18 -7.24 -15.13
CA THR A 177 -11.58 -8.59 -15.54
C THR A 177 -12.70 -8.51 -16.56
N SER A 178 -12.84 -9.53 -17.40
CA SER A 178 -14.01 -9.65 -18.30
C SER A 178 -15.30 -9.42 -17.52
N PRO A 179 -16.29 -8.70 -18.07
CA PRO A 179 -17.53 -8.44 -17.38
C PRO A 179 -18.15 -9.75 -16.89
N SER A 180 -18.67 -9.74 -15.67
CA SER A 180 -19.30 -10.93 -15.10
C SER A 180 -20.46 -11.39 -15.99
N PRO A 181 -20.89 -12.66 -15.93
CA PRO A 181 -22.06 -13.10 -16.69
C PRO A 181 -23.32 -12.26 -16.44
N ARG A 182 -23.43 -11.61 -15.26
CA ARG A 182 -24.54 -10.69 -14.94
C ARG A 182 -24.46 -9.35 -15.71
N ASP A 183 -23.27 -8.92 -16.08
CA ASP A 183 -23.11 -7.66 -16.82
C ASP A 183 -23.46 -7.83 -18.31
N ARG A 184 -23.41 -9.06 -18.83
CA ARG A 184 -23.80 -9.38 -20.22
C ARG A 184 -25.31 -9.42 -20.45
N THR A 185 -26.12 -9.46 -19.40
CA THR A 185 -27.58 -9.53 -19.49
C THR A 185 -28.27 -8.17 -19.40
N ARG A 186 -27.52 -7.06 -19.37
CA ARG A 186 -28.03 -5.69 -19.29
C ARG A 186 -27.83 -4.87 -20.56
N SER A 187 -27.53 -5.47 -21.68
CA SER A 187 -27.51 -4.83 -23.01
C SER A 187 -28.76 -5.08 -23.80
#